data_23cb398afb9c02e9d11a0ea349ccb9cd
#
_entry.id   23cb398afb9c02e9d11a0ea349ccb9cd
#
_cell.length_a   1.000
_cell.length_b   1.000
_cell.length_c   1.000
_cell.angle_alpha   90.00
_cell.angle_beta   90.00
_cell.angle_gamma   90.00
#
_symmetry.space_group_name_H-M   'P 1'
#
loop_
_entity.id
_entity.type
_entity.pdbx_description
1 polymer ?
#
loop_
_entity_poly.entity_id
_entity_poly.type
_entity_poly.pdbx_seq_one_letter_code
_entity_poly.pdbx_strand_id
1 'polypeptide(L)'
;MLRLIVLILAAFLSVSCVSSKPETESDIQNRMQTLEAAYQRLLNISARTSAPDSVLLLLTDNSRFWLESIEQAALYEDASLVEQRPFYEILVIVSYRLMLRENVLSEYPDYRMLRFALGEKGILRRAKDLKLGPFEIRNDRGIRGLQESSKVPIMIFRWDEMRWKFDLPESMQLLTKGLASIGVKKEWSNSRTAIYLLDKYYRNMFFNIDESLLNPVPSI
;
A
#
# COMPACT_ATOMS: atom_id res chain seq x y z
N MET A 1 -28.68 32.19 38.67
CA MET A 1 -27.62 31.86 37.73
C MET A 1 -27.45 30.36 37.49
N LEU A 2 -27.56 29.49 38.48
CA LEU A 2 -27.37 28.04 38.31
C LEU A 2 -28.36 27.34 37.36
N ARG A 3 -29.64 27.82 37.32
CA ARG A 3 -30.67 27.23 36.43
C ARG A 3 -30.49 27.55 34.94
N LEU A 4 -29.77 28.62 34.60
CA LEU A 4 -29.54 29.02 33.22
C LEU A 4 -28.39 28.16 32.58
N ILE A 5 -27.42 27.74 33.39
CA ILE A 5 -26.30 26.92 32.96
C ILE A 5 -26.75 25.49 32.63
N VAL A 6 -27.72 24.94 33.39
CA VAL A 6 -28.25 23.59 33.14
C VAL A 6 -29.05 23.53 31.84
N LEU A 7 -29.75 24.59 31.44
CA LEU A 7 -30.49 24.67 30.18
C LEU A 7 -29.58 24.77 28.96
N ILE A 8 -28.45 25.43 29.10
CA ILE A 8 -27.46 25.52 27.99
C ILE A 8 -26.74 24.18 27.79
N LEU A 9 -26.42 23.43 28.87
CA LEU A 9 -25.83 22.11 28.77
C LEU A 9 -26.78 21.06 28.15
N ALA A 10 -28.07 21.15 28.41
CA ALA A 10 -29.08 20.26 27.83
C ALA A 10 -29.29 20.49 26.32
N ALA A 11 -29.06 21.72 25.82
CA ALA A 11 -29.17 22.05 24.41
C ALA A 11 -27.96 21.54 23.56
N PHE A 12 -26.78 21.29 24.19
CA PHE A 12 -25.60 20.74 23.48
C PHE A 12 -25.62 19.23 23.39
N LEU A 13 -26.43 18.50 24.11
CA LEU A 13 -26.54 17.04 24.05
C LEU A 13 -27.51 16.53 22.98
N SER A 14 -28.19 17.39 22.26
CA SER A 14 -29.13 17.03 21.19
C SER A 14 -28.55 17.14 19.79
N VAL A 15 -27.22 17.36 19.66
CA VAL A 15 -26.56 17.44 18.36
C VAL A 15 -25.91 16.11 18.01
N SER A 16 -26.55 15.48 17.05
CA SER A 16 -25.92 14.51 16.11
C SER A 16 -25.85 13.06 16.54
N CYS A 17 -26.98 12.42 16.73
CA CYS A 17 -27.14 11.15 16.03
C CYS A 17 -27.44 11.47 14.56
N VAL A 18 -26.42 11.61 13.72
CA VAL A 18 -26.59 11.41 12.28
C VAL A 18 -26.93 9.93 12.12
N SER A 19 -28.23 9.65 12.15
CA SER A 19 -28.75 8.35 11.77
C SER A 19 -28.41 8.16 10.30
N SER A 20 -27.26 7.53 10.03
CA SER A 20 -26.97 7.00 8.70
C SER A 20 -28.13 6.07 8.36
N LYS A 21 -28.91 6.42 7.34
CA LYS A 21 -29.94 5.51 6.82
C LYS A 21 -29.23 4.16 6.58
N PRO A 22 -29.84 3.05 7.00
CA PRO A 22 -29.27 1.74 6.68
C PRO A 22 -29.13 1.64 5.16
N GLU A 23 -27.94 1.26 4.70
CA GLU A 23 -27.70 1.05 3.27
C GLU A 23 -28.69 0.02 2.74
N THR A 24 -29.29 0.33 1.61
CA THR A 24 -30.18 -0.61 0.92
C THR A 24 -29.36 -1.68 0.21
N GLU A 25 -29.95 -2.82 -0.10
CA GLU A 25 -29.30 -3.88 -0.87
C GLU A 25 -28.83 -3.37 -2.26
N SER A 26 -29.59 -2.46 -2.86
CA SER A 26 -29.22 -1.76 -4.09
C SER A 26 -27.98 -0.88 -3.94
N ASP A 27 -27.82 -0.19 -2.80
CA ASP A 27 -26.64 0.65 -2.53
C ASP A 27 -25.40 -0.21 -2.38
N ILE A 28 -25.50 -1.33 -1.66
CA ILE A 28 -24.38 -2.28 -1.48
C ILE A 28 -24.00 -2.90 -2.84
N GLN A 29 -24.94 -3.29 -3.66
CA GLN A 29 -24.69 -3.84 -4.98
C GLN A 29 -24.00 -2.83 -5.91
N ASN A 30 -24.44 -1.58 -5.90
CA ASN A 30 -23.82 -0.50 -6.66
C ASN A 30 -22.39 -0.23 -6.18
N ARG A 31 -22.17 -0.17 -4.86
CA ARG A 31 -20.82 -0.02 -4.29
C ARG A 31 -19.92 -1.18 -4.68
N MET A 32 -20.41 -2.40 -4.74
CA MET A 32 -19.62 -3.57 -5.15
C MET A 32 -19.23 -3.48 -6.63
N GLN A 33 -20.13 -3.08 -7.53
CA GLN A 33 -19.82 -2.88 -8.94
C GLN A 33 -18.79 -1.76 -9.16
N THR A 34 -18.93 -0.65 -8.44
CA THR A 34 -17.97 0.46 -8.52
C THR A 34 -16.60 0.09 -7.94
N LEU A 35 -16.55 -0.79 -6.93
CA LEU A 35 -15.30 -1.33 -6.37
C LEU A 35 -14.56 -2.23 -7.38
N GLU A 36 -15.27 -3.16 -8.01
CA GLU A 36 -14.68 -4.01 -9.05
C GLU A 36 -14.17 -3.15 -10.23
N ALA A 37 -14.95 -2.15 -10.64
CA ALA A 37 -14.53 -1.21 -11.69
C ALA A 37 -13.27 -0.41 -11.31
N ALA A 38 -13.16 0.03 -10.05
CA ALA A 38 -11.97 0.72 -9.54
C ALA A 38 -10.74 -0.18 -9.55
N TYR A 39 -10.90 -1.44 -9.16
CA TYR A 39 -9.83 -2.44 -9.23
C TYR A 39 -9.37 -2.70 -10.67
N GLN A 40 -10.28 -2.94 -11.59
CA GLN A 40 -9.96 -3.13 -13.00
C GLN A 40 -9.25 -1.91 -13.59
N ARG A 41 -9.72 -0.71 -13.23
CA ARG A 41 -9.08 0.53 -13.65
C ARG A 41 -7.65 0.65 -13.11
N LEU A 42 -7.42 0.32 -11.84
CA LEU A 42 -6.08 0.30 -11.24
C LEU A 42 -5.15 -0.65 -12.01
N LEU A 43 -5.59 -1.88 -12.30
CA LEU A 43 -4.81 -2.86 -13.05
C LEU A 43 -4.49 -2.40 -14.48
N ASN A 44 -5.47 -1.81 -15.17
CA ASN A 44 -5.31 -1.35 -16.55
C ASN A 44 -4.39 -0.15 -16.66
N ILE A 45 -4.51 0.82 -15.76
CA ILE A 45 -3.65 2.01 -15.74
C ILE A 45 -2.23 1.63 -15.32
N SER A 46 -2.08 0.81 -14.28
CA SER A 46 -0.75 0.34 -13.84
C SER A 46 0.01 -0.42 -14.91
N ALA A 47 -0.71 -1.07 -15.85
CA ALA A 47 -0.09 -1.77 -16.98
C ALA A 47 0.42 -0.82 -18.09
N ARG A 48 -0.13 0.38 -18.21
CA ARG A 48 0.14 1.29 -19.34
C ARG A 48 1.16 2.39 -19.04
N THR A 49 1.52 2.63 -17.81
CA THR A 49 2.56 3.59 -17.31
C THR A 49 2.68 4.97 -17.98
N SER A 50 1.84 5.29 -18.98
CA SER A 50 1.91 6.54 -19.75
C SER A 50 1.18 7.73 -19.12
N ALA A 51 0.48 7.52 -17.99
CA ALA A 51 -0.32 8.58 -17.36
C ALA A 51 -0.20 8.51 -15.82
N PRO A 52 0.95 8.88 -15.24
CA PRO A 52 1.19 8.80 -13.80
C PRO A 52 0.16 9.57 -12.96
N ASP A 53 -0.28 10.75 -13.41
CA ASP A 53 -1.31 11.53 -12.71
C ASP A 53 -2.65 10.78 -12.60
N SER A 54 -3.01 10.03 -13.63
CA SER A 54 -4.23 9.21 -13.62
C SER A 54 -4.14 8.06 -12.60
N VAL A 55 -2.94 7.55 -12.35
CA VAL A 55 -2.70 6.53 -11.31
C VAL A 55 -2.83 7.13 -9.93
N LEU A 56 -2.26 8.33 -9.71
CA LEU A 56 -2.35 9.02 -8.42
C LEU A 56 -3.79 9.28 -7.99
N LEU A 57 -4.69 9.53 -8.94
CA LEU A 57 -6.12 9.71 -8.65
C LEU A 57 -6.82 8.44 -8.12
N LEU A 58 -6.23 7.27 -8.33
CA LEU A 58 -6.77 5.99 -7.84
C LEU A 58 -6.22 5.61 -6.47
N LEU A 59 -5.28 6.37 -5.93
CA LEU A 59 -4.69 6.14 -4.62
C LEU A 59 -5.35 7.02 -3.56
N THR A 60 -5.39 6.52 -2.32
CA THR A 60 -5.70 7.35 -1.16
C THR A 60 -4.63 8.42 -0.98
N ASP A 61 -4.96 9.52 -0.29
CA ASP A 61 -3.98 10.54 0.06
C ASP A 61 -2.86 9.96 0.92
N ASN A 62 -3.23 9.08 1.87
CA ASN A 62 -2.27 8.32 2.67
C ASN A 62 -1.27 7.53 1.79
N SER A 63 -1.75 6.91 0.71
CA SER A 63 -0.88 6.18 -0.21
C SER A 63 0.09 7.10 -0.95
N ARG A 64 -0.35 8.30 -1.33
CA ARG A 64 0.51 9.29 -2.00
C ARG A 64 1.60 9.80 -1.08
N PHE A 65 1.25 10.24 0.13
CA PHE A 65 2.21 10.66 1.15
C PHE A 65 3.18 9.55 1.55
N TRP A 66 2.67 8.32 1.64
CA TRP A 66 3.51 7.17 1.95
C TRP A 66 4.54 6.91 0.84
N LEU A 67 4.15 6.96 -0.44
CA LEU A 67 5.09 6.79 -1.56
C LEU A 67 6.18 7.85 -1.55
N GLU A 68 5.83 9.12 -1.31
CA GLU A 68 6.79 10.21 -1.16
C GLU A 68 7.75 9.97 0.01
N SER A 69 7.23 9.57 1.17
CA SER A 69 8.03 9.24 2.35
C SER A 69 9.01 8.08 2.09
N ILE A 70 8.55 7.02 1.42
CA ILE A 70 9.40 5.88 1.08
C ILE A 70 10.47 6.26 0.06
N GLU A 71 10.15 7.10 -0.93
CA GLU A 71 11.13 7.60 -1.88
C GLU A 71 12.21 8.44 -1.20
N GLN A 72 11.83 9.36 -0.33
CA GLN A 72 12.78 10.16 0.47
C GLN A 72 13.66 9.25 1.34
N ALA A 73 13.06 8.27 2.03
CA ALA A 73 13.81 7.31 2.81
C ALA A 73 14.81 6.51 1.96
N ALA A 74 14.39 6.07 0.79
CA ALA A 74 15.26 5.30 -0.11
C ALA A 74 16.44 6.12 -0.67
N LEU A 75 16.24 7.42 -0.86
CA LEU A 75 17.27 8.30 -1.42
C LEU A 75 18.25 8.83 -0.36
N TYR A 76 17.82 8.99 0.90
CA TYR A 76 18.58 9.79 1.87
C TYR A 76 18.81 9.11 3.22
N GLU A 77 18.02 8.13 3.64
CA GLU A 77 18.19 7.50 4.95
C GLU A 77 19.32 6.46 4.93
N ASP A 78 20.17 6.47 5.93
CA ASP A 78 21.19 5.45 6.15
C ASP A 78 20.57 4.18 6.80
N ALA A 79 21.41 3.16 6.98
CA ALA A 79 20.99 1.88 7.55
C ALA A 79 20.35 2.04 8.93
N SER A 80 20.84 2.97 9.76
CA SER A 80 20.38 3.14 11.14
C SER A 80 18.94 3.67 11.21
N LEU A 81 18.55 4.51 10.27
CA LEU A 81 17.19 5.04 10.14
C LEU A 81 16.26 4.01 9.47
N VAL A 82 16.73 3.35 8.42
CA VAL A 82 15.97 2.31 7.72
C VAL A 82 15.60 1.16 8.66
N GLU A 83 16.53 0.72 9.52
CA GLU A 83 16.29 -0.39 10.46
C GLU A 83 15.22 -0.10 11.51
N GLN A 84 14.89 1.15 11.78
CA GLN A 84 13.81 1.56 12.69
C GLN A 84 12.43 1.50 12.04
N ARG A 85 12.34 1.32 10.73
CA ARG A 85 11.07 1.28 10.00
C ARG A 85 10.37 -0.08 10.13
N PRO A 86 9.05 -0.13 9.92
CA PRO A 86 8.33 -1.39 9.84
C PRO A 86 8.88 -2.27 8.70
N PHE A 87 8.81 -3.57 8.86
CA PHE A 87 9.32 -4.55 7.90
C PHE A 87 8.87 -4.29 6.45
N TYR A 88 7.60 -3.98 6.23
CA TYR A 88 7.07 -3.74 4.89
C TYR A 88 7.70 -2.51 4.22
N GLU A 89 8.04 -1.48 4.98
CA GLU A 89 8.75 -0.29 4.47
C GLU A 89 10.20 -0.60 4.15
N ILE A 90 10.90 -1.30 5.04
CA ILE A 90 12.28 -1.76 4.77
C ILE A 90 12.31 -2.56 3.48
N LEU A 91 11.41 -3.52 3.31
CA LEU A 91 11.36 -4.36 2.10
C LEU A 91 11.15 -3.52 0.83
N VAL A 92 10.30 -2.50 0.88
CA VAL A 92 10.07 -1.60 -0.26
C VAL A 92 11.27 -0.72 -0.53
N ILE A 93 11.89 -0.13 0.52
CA ILE A 93 13.08 0.73 0.40
C ILE A 93 14.24 -0.04 -0.24
N VAL A 94 14.60 -1.22 0.29
CA VAL A 94 15.73 -2.00 -0.23
C VAL A 94 15.45 -2.53 -1.64
N SER A 95 14.17 -2.85 -1.94
CA SER A 95 13.78 -3.24 -3.30
C SER A 95 13.92 -2.08 -4.30
N TYR A 96 13.52 -0.88 -3.91
CA TYR A 96 13.64 0.32 -4.75
C TYR A 96 15.11 0.69 -4.96
N ARG A 97 15.94 0.65 -3.91
CA ARG A 97 17.39 0.86 -3.99
C ARG A 97 18.05 -0.15 -4.93
N LEU A 98 17.66 -1.42 -4.87
CA LEU A 98 18.14 -2.43 -5.81
C LEU A 98 17.79 -2.04 -7.25
N MET A 99 16.56 -1.63 -7.53
CA MET A 99 16.15 -1.24 -8.88
C MET A 99 16.86 0.04 -9.37
N LEU A 100 17.18 0.98 -8.48
CA LEU A 100 18.00 2.14 -8.80
C LEU A 100 19.43 1.74 -9.12
N ARG A 101 20.06 0.94 -8.27
CA ARG A 101 21.44 0.48 -8.43
C ARG A 101 21.65 -0.31 -9.72
N GLU A 102 20.71 -1.18 -10.06
CA GLU A 102 20.74 -1.99 -11.27
C GLU A 102 20.21 -1.25 -12.50
N ASN A 103 19.97 0.06 -12.38
CA ASN A 103 19.52 0.93 -13.47
C ASN A 103 18.21 0.49 -14.17
N VAL A 104 17.37 -0.28 -13.48
CA VAL A 104 16.11 -0.80 -14.04
C VAL A 104 15.07 0.30 -14.26
N LEU A 105 15.18 1.42 -13.51
CA LEU A 105 14.25 2.54 -13.55
C LEU A 105 14.77 3.77 -14.31
N SER A 106 15.89 3.64 -15.04
CA SER A 106 16.56 4.75 -15.76
C SER A 106 15.71 5.35 -16.87
N GLU A 107 14.90 4.55 -17.51
CA GLU A 107 14.03 5.00 -18.63
C GLU A 107 12.97 6.01 -18.16
N TYR A 108 12.80 6.20 -16.85
CA TYR A 108 11.72 6.98 -16.26
C TYR A 108 12.25 7.89 -15.14
N PRO A 109 12.88 9.02 -15.47
CA PRO A 109 13.45 9.92 -14.47
C PRO A 109 12.37 10.49 -13.55
N ASP A 110 11.17 10.73 -14.06
CA ASP A 110 10.03 11.22 -13.32
C ASP A 110 9.15 10.06 -12.80
N TYR A 111 8.63 10.23 -11.59
CA TYR A 111 7.70 9.25 -10.97
C TYR A 111 8.29 7.84 -10.76
N ARG A 112 9.61 7.72 -10.55
CA ARG A 112 10.30 6.43 -10.38
C ARG A 112 9.65 5.55 -9.31
N MET A 113 9.36 6.12 -8.14
CA MET A 113 8.72 5.37 -7.05
C MET A 113 7.31 4.91 -7.42
N LEU A 114 6.51 5.74 -8.06
CA LEU A 114 5.18 5.37 -8.53
C LEU A 114 5.25 4.23 -9.56
N ARG A 115 6.19 4.30 -10.49
CA ARG A 115 6.42 3.24 -11.49
C ARG A 115 6.94 1.94 -10.87
N PHE A 116 7.81 2.06 -9.87
CA PHE A 116 8.27 0.92 -9.10
C PHE A 116 7.11 0.26 -8.33
N ALA A 117 6.24 1.05 -7.71
CA ALA A 117 5.12 0.51 -6.93
C ALA A 117 4.01 -0.08 -7.83
N LEU A 118 3.64 0.61 -8.90
CA LEU A 118 2.42 0.35 -9.67
C LEU A 118 2.67 0.05 -11.15
N GLY A 119 3.90 0.22 -11.65
CA GLY A 119 4.25 0.01 -13.04
C GLY A 119 4.28 -1.46 -13.48
N GLU A 120 4.60 -1.70 -14.75
CA GLU A 120 4.65 -3.06 -15.32
C GLU A 120 5.61 -4.02 -14.61
N LYS A 121 6.71 -3.50 -14.07
CA LYS A 121 7.70 -4.24 -13.28
C LYS A 121 7.45 -4.08 -11.78
N GLY A 122 6.34 -3.44 -11.40
CA GLY A 122 6.05 -3.03 -10.04
C GLY A 122 5.43 -4.12 -9.16
N ILE A 123 5.30 -3.76 -7.89
CA ILE A 123 4.78 -4.66 -6.84
C ILE A 123 3.36 -5.12 -7.18
N LEU A 124 2.49 -4.24 -7.67
CA LEU A 124 1.10 -4.58 -7.99
C LEU A 124 0.94 -5.51 -9.19
N ARG A 125 1.87 -5.51 -10.14
CA ARG A 125 1.78 -6.46 -11.25
C ARG A 125 1.81 -7.89 -10.75
N ARG A 126 2.56 -8.15 -9.70
CA ARG A 126 2.68 -9.48 -9.08
C ARG A 126 1.42 -9.89 -8.34
N ALA A 127 0.62 -8.91 -7.88
CA ALA A 127 -0.69 -9.19 -7.33
C ALA A 127 -1.65 -9.80 -8.37
N LYS A 128 -1.41 -9.60 -9.69
CA LYS A 128 -2.17 -10.26 -10.77
C LYS A 128 -1.95 -11.76 -10.82
N ASP A 129 -0.77 -12.23 -10.42
CA ASP A 129 -0.42 -13.65 -10.40
C ASP A 129 -1.01 -14.37 -9.19
N LEU A 130 -1.54 -13.62 -8.23
CA LEU A 130 -2.20 -14.16 -7.06
C LEU A 130 -3.64 -14.57 -7.41
N LYS A 131 -4.02 -15.77 -7.02
CA LYS A 131 -5.42 -16.20 -7.08
C LYS A 131 -6.22 -15.47 -6.00
N LEU A 132 -6.91 -14.41 -6.39
CA LEU A 132 -7.70 -13.58 -5.51
C LEU A 132 -9.13 -14.08 -5.41
N GLY A 133 -9.69 -14.01 -4.21
CA GLY A 133 -11.11 -14.25 -3.94
C GLY A 133 -11.98 -13.06 -4.38
N PRO A 134 -13.30 -13.12 -4.10
CA PRO A 134 -14.19 -11.99 -4.33
C PRO A 134 -13.86 -10.81 -3.41
N PHE A 135 -14.38 -9.63 -3.75
CA PHE A 135 -14.38 -8.51 -2.83
C PHE A 135 -15.42 -8.67 -1.72
N GLU A 136 -15.10 -8.15 -0.56
CA GLU A 136 -16.02 -7.90 0.54
C GLU A 136 -16.05 -6.41 0.86
N ILE A 137 -17.22 -5.85 1.11
CA ILE A 137 -17.36 -4.47 1.61
C ILE A 137 -17.64 -4.53 3.11
N ARG A 138 -16.84 -3.81 3.88
CA ARG A 138 -16.99 -3.62 5.33
C ARG A 138 -16.91 -2.14 5.64
N ASN A 139 -18.05 -1.51 5.86
CA ASN A 139 -18.15 -0.05 6.04
C ASN A 139 -17.58 0.72 4.82
N ASP A 140 -16.54 1.52 5.05
CA ASP A 140 -15.80 2.30 4.05
C ASP A 140 -14.66 1.53 3.37
N ARG A 141 -14.52 0.22 3.65
CA ARG A 141 -13.42 -0.62 3.15
C ARG A 141 -13.92 -1.66 2.16
N GLY A 142 -13.30 -1.68 0.98
CA GLY A 142 -13.37 -2.77 0.03
C GLY A 142 -12.16 -3.68 0.23
N ILE A 143 -12.38 -4.94 0.56
CA ILE A 143 -11.35 -5.89 0.98
C ILE A 143 -11.31 -7.05 0.01
N ARG A 144 -10.12 -7.44 -0.44
CA ARG A 144 -9.90 -8.63 -1.25
C ARG A 144 -8.76 -9.46 -0.67
N GLY A 145 -9.00 -10.74 -0.47
CA GLY A 145 -8.02 -11.69 0.05
C GLY A 145 -7.61 -12.74 -0.98
N LEU A 146 -6.76 -13.68 -0.57
CA LEU A 146 -6.40 -14.84 -1.38
C LEU A 146 -7.60 -15.79 -1.50
N GLN A 147 -7.78 -16.45 -2.65
CA GLN A 147 -8.88 -17.39 -2.89
C GLN A 147 -8.86 -18.56 -1.90
N GLU A 148 -7.66 -19.06 -1.58
CA GLU A 148 -7.49 -20.19 -0.65
C GLU A 148 -7.54 -19.76 0.82
N SER A 149 -7.42 -18.47 1.11
CA SER A 149 -7.43 -17.90 2.45
C SER A 149 -8.10 -16.54 2.45
N SER A 150 -9.40 -16.50 2.17
CA SER A 150 -10.19 -15.24 2.10
C SER A 150 -10.15 -14.42 3.39
N LYS A 151 -9.79 -15.06 4.52
CA LYS A 151 -9.61 -14.41 5.82
C LYS A 151 -8.36 -13.52 5.91
N VAL A 152 -7.41 -13.67 4.97
CA VAL A 152 -6.19 -12.85 4.93
C VAL A 152 -6.37 -11.80 3.84
N PRO A 153 -6.74 -10.58 4.20
CA PRO A 153 -6.87 -9.49 3.23
C PRO A 153 -5.47 -9.13 2.72
N ILE A 154 -5.36 -8.84 1.42
CA ILE A 154 -4.12 -8.40 0.80
C ILE A 154 -4.30 -7.17 -0.08
N MET A 155 -5.52 -6.79 -0.40
CA MET A 155 -5.83 -5.56 -1.12
C MET A 155 -6.92 -4.80 -0.39
N ILE A 156 -6.67 -3.54 -0.11
CA ILE A 156 -7.59 -2.65 0.60
C ILE A 156 -7.90 -1.45 -0.27
N PHE A 157 -9.18 -1.21 -0.45
CA PHE A 157 -9.70 0.02 -1.03
C PHE A 157 -10.46 0.80 0.05
N ARG A 158 -10.42 2.12 -0.02
CA ARG A 158 -11.17 3.03 0.83
C ARG A 158 -12.22 3.76 0.02
N TRP A 159 -13.44 3.83 0.54
CA TRP A 159 -14.48 4.65 0.00
C TRP A 159 -14.25 6.11 0.39
N ASP A 160 -14.05 6.96 -0.59
CA ASP A 160 -13.85 8.38 -0.45
C ASP A 160 -15.10 9.09 -1.01
N GLU A 161 -16.14 9.19 -0.18
CA GLU A 161 -17.44 9.84 -0.43
C GLU A 161 -18.10 9.54 -1.79
N MET A 162 -17.33 9.41 -2.86
CA MET A 162 -17.83 9.22 -4.22
C MET A 162 -17.17 8.08 -5.00
N ARG A 163 -16.02 7.58 -4.56
CA ARG A 163 -15.23 6.58 -5.31
C ARG A 163 -14.33 5.73 -4.41
N TRP A 164 -13.98 4.58 -4.92
CA TRP A 164 -13.00 3.71 -4.30
C TRP A 164 -11.58 4.14 -4.67
N LYS A 165 -10.72 4.25 -3.69
CA LYS A 165 -9.29 4.52 -3.81
C LYS A 165 -8.48 3.40 -3.17
N PHE A 166 -7.38 3.01 -3.82
CA PHE A 166 -6.51 1.95 -3.31
C PHE A 166 -5.63 2.45 -2.16
N ASP A 167 -5.63 1.72 -1.04
CA ASP A 167 -4.77 1.98 0.11
C ASP A 167 -3.54 1.08 0.02
N LEU A 168 -2.47 1.65 -0.55
CA LEU A 168 -1.23 0.91 -0.80
C LEU A 168 -0.49 0.53 0.48
N PRO A 169 -0.23 1.43 1.46
CA PRO A 169 0.50 1.05 2.67
C PRO A 169 -0.23 -0.01 3.49
N GLU A 170 -1.54 0.08 3.67
CA GLU A 170 -2.31 -0.94 4.37
C GLU A 170 -2.25 -2.30 3.64
N SER A 171 -2.37 -2.29 2.31
CA SER A 171 -2.25 -3.49 1.49
C SER A 171 -0.85 -4.10 1.59
N MET A 172 0.20 -3.29 1.56
CA MET A 172 1.58 -3.75 1.70
C MET A 172 1.86 -4.34 3.08
N GLN A 173 1.39 -3.71 4.13
CA GLN A 173 1.51 -4.22 5.49
C GLN A 173 0.89 -5.62 5.63
N LEU A 174 -0.31 -5.82 5.08
CA LEU A 174 -1.02 -7.09 5.15
C LEU A 174 -0.34 -8.16 4.28
N LEU A 175 0.03 -7.82 3.04
CA LEU A 175 0.70 -8.72 2.11
C LEU A 175 2.03 -9.24 2.67
N THR A 176 2.80 -8.38 3.34
CA THR A 176 4.14 -8.74 3.83
C THR A 176 4.14 -9.36 5.23
N LYS A 177 3.00 -9.38 5.93
CA LYS A 177 2.91 -9.94 7.29
C LYS A 177 3.37 -11.40 7.35
N GLY A 178 3.01 -12.22 6.37
CA GLY A 178 3.48 -13.61 6.27
C GLY A 178 4.99 -13.70 6.05
N LEU A 179 5.56 -12.78 5.27
CA LEU A 179 7.00 -12.74 4.98
C LEU A 179 7.81 -12.32 6.23
N ALA A 180 7.31 -11.37 7.01
CA ALA A 180 7.93 -10.96 8.27
C ALA A 180 8.05 -12.13 9.26
N SER A 181 7.12 -13.08 9.25
CA SER A 181 7.15 -14.26 10.12
C SER A 181 8.37 -15.18 9.90
N ILE A 182 9.00 -15.09 8.72
CA ILE A 182 10.23 -15.83 8.40
C ILE A 182 11.38 -15.32 9.26
N GLY A 183 11.50 -14.00 9.40
CA GLY A 183 12.50 -13.37 10.26
C GLY A 183 12.30 -13.76 11.73
N VAL A 184 11.06 -13.67 12.21
CA VAL A 184 10.73 -14.07 13.59
C VAL A 184 11.14 -15.52 13.88
N LYS A 185 10.83 -16.45 12.98
CA LYS A 185 11.21 -17.89 13.14
C LYS A 185 12.71 -18.13 13.10
N LYS A 186 13.48 -17.23 12.51
CA LYS A 186 14.94 -17.34 12.34
C LYS A 186 15.71 -16.43 13.29
N GLU A 187 15.02 -15.68 14.13
CA GLU A 187 15.60 -14.67 15.04
C GLU A 187 16.43 -13.61 14.27
N TRP A 188 15.97 -13.24 13.10
CA TRP A 188 16.60 -12.24 12.28
C TRP A 188 15.95 -10.87 12.44
N SER A 189 16.75 -9.80 12.22
CA SER A 189 16.22 -8.45 12.10
C SER A 189 15.30 -8.32 10.88
N ASN A 190 14.49 -7.27 10.84
CA ASN A 190 13.66 -6.95 9.68
C ASN A 190 14.51 -6.69 8.43
N SER A 191 15.62 -5.97 8.57
CA SER A 191 16.56 -5.68 7.49
C SER A 191 17.20 -6.94 6.89
N ARG A 192 17.71 -7.83 7.75
CA ARG A 192 18.26 -9.11 7.32
C ARG A 192 17.22 -9.98 6.62
N THR A 193 16.00 -9.98 7.13
CA THR A 193 14.89 -10.72 6.50
C THR A 193 14.55 -10.16 5.12
N ALA A 194 14.51 -8.82 4.97
CA ALA A 194 14.25 -8.17 3.70
C ALA A 194 15.33 -8.48 2.65
N ILE A 195 16.61 -8.36 3.01
CA ILE A 195 17.75 -8.72 2.13
C ILE A 195 17.66 -10.18 1.70
N TYR A 196 17.44 -11.11 2.64
CA TYR A 196 17.30 -12.53 2.32
C TYR A 196 16.15 -12.82 1.34
N LEU A 197 15.00 -12.16 1.50
CA LEU A 197 13.86 -12.33 0.61
C LEU A 197 14.16 -11.80 -0.80
N LEU A 198 14.84 -10.66 -0.89
CA LEU A 198 15.30 -10.10 -2.16
C LEU A 198 16.29 -11.04 -2.85
N ASP A 199 17.30 -11.54 -2.14
CA ASP A 199 18.26 -12.49 -2.69
C ASP A 199 17.55 -13.73 -3.25
N LYS A 200 16.62 -14.31 -2.48
CA LYS A 200 15.84 -15.44 -2.97
C LYS A 200 15.01 -15.12 -4.21
N TYR A 201 14.41 -13.95 -4.22
CA TYR A 201 13.51 -13.55 -5.29
C TYR A 201 14.24 -13.25 -6.59
N TYR A 202 15.40 -12.56 -6.51
CA TYR A 202 16.19 -12.14 -7.67
C TYR A 202 17.40 -13.04 -7.97
N ARG A 203 17.47 -14.22 -7.36
CA ARG A 203 18.59 -15.15 -7.48
C ARG A 203 19.03 -15.43 -8.93
N ASN A 204 18.09 -15.47 -9.87
CA ASN A 204 18.36 -15.78 -11.28
C ASN A 204 18.70 -14.52 -12.11
N MET A 205 18.73 -13.34 -11.50
CA MET A 205 18.98 -12.09 -12.22
C MET A 205 20.42 -11.59 -12.08
N PHE A 206 21.27 -12.32 -11.37
CA PHE A 206 22.69 -11.99 -11.13
C PHE A 206 22.90 -10.63 -10.43
N PHE A 207 21.91 -10.14 -9.71
CA PHE A 207 22.03 -8.93 -8.92
C PHE A 207 22.87 -9.20 -7.67
N ASN A 208 23.75 -8.25 -7.32
CA ASN A 208 24.45 -8.31 -6.04
C ASN A 208 23.52 -7.81 -4.93
N ILE A 209 23.04 -8.69 -4.05
CA ILE A 209 22.07 -8.37 -3.00
C ILE A 209 22.73 -8.60 -1.65
N ASP A 210 23.08 -7.50 -0.99
CA ASP A 210 23.77 -7.47 0.28
C ASP A 210 23.30 -6.31 1.16
N GLU A 211 23.86 -6.17 2.35
CA GLU A 211 23.52 -5.15 3.33
C GLU A 211 23.82 -3.71 2.87
N SER A 212 24.60 -3.51 1.80
CA SER A 212 24.83 -2.17 1.24
C SER A 212 23.53 -1.51 0.78
N LEU A 213 22.50 -2.30 0.46
CA LEU A 213 21.16 -1.80 0.12
C LEU A 213 20.43 -1.12 1.30
N LEU A 214 20.94 -1.24 2.52
CA LEU A 214 20.42 -0.49 3.66
C LEU A 214 20.88 0.98 3.66
N ASN A 215 21.84 1.34 2.83
CA ASN A 215 22.32 2.71 2.65
C ASN A 215 21.87 3.27 1.29
N PRO A 216 21.81 4.60 1.15
CA PRO A 216 21.47 5.25 -0.11
C PRO A 216 22.40 4.79 -1.24
N VAL A 217 21.84 4.62 -2.43
CA VAL A 217 22.63 4.38 -3.63
C VAL A 217 23.36 5.67 -3.97
N PRO A 218 24.68 5.65 -4.18
CA PRO A 218 25.41 6.84 -4.61
C PRO A 218 24.76 7.46 -5.84
N SER A 219 24.56 8.78 -5.82
CA SER A 219 23.95 9.50 -6.95
C SER A 219 24.73 9.20 -8.22
N ILE A 220 24.07 8.67 -9.23
CA ILE A 220 24.56 8.49 -10.59
C ILE A 220 24.38 9.81 -11.32
#